data_b42a6b00ddbbdb02c59605eef6f54621
#
_entry.id   b42a6b00ddbbdb02c59605eef6f54621
#
_cell.length_a   1.000
_cell.length_b   1.000
_cell.length_c   1.000
_cell.angle_alpha   90.00
_cell.angle_beta   90.00
_cell.angle_gamma   90.00
#
_symmetry.space_group_name_H-M   'P 1'
#
loop_
_entity.id
_entity.type
_entity.pdbx_description
1 polymer ?
#
loop_
_entity_poly.entity_id
_entity_poly.type
_entity_poly.pdbx_seq_one_letter_code
_entity_poly.pdbx_strand_id
1 'polypeptide(L)'
;TAIKNGEAHTIAQPATDGSGDLTDDSTIKRVMRLIDNIRQYGHLLADIYPINPPKRTHLPKLTIEDFNLDKQTLEGITAGIVSDHFKDIYDNAYEAIKRMEQRYKGPIAFEYNHINNNKERTWLKRRIETPYKATLNHDQKRHLFNTLAHVEGFEKYLHKNFVGAKRFSIEGVDTLVPMLQHTLRRAAEEEIQNIQIGMAHRGRLNVLTHVLEKPYEMMISEFMHTDPMKFLPEDGSLELTAGWTSDVKYHLGGVKTTDTYGIQQLSLIHI
;
A
#
# COMPACT_ATOMS: atom_id res chain seq x y z
N THR A 1 -18.94 59.13 0.75
CA THR A 1 -19.84 58.59 -0.27
C THR A 1 -20.32 57.23 0.24
N ALA A 2 -21.60 57.19 0.66
CA ALA A 2 -22.22 56.02 1.24
C ALA A 2 -22.57 54.98 0.19
N ILE A 3 -22.29 53.67 0.47
CA ILE A 3 -22.86 52.57 -0.29
C ILE A 3 -24.00 51.99 0.51
N LYS A 4 -25.19 52.07 -0.08
CA LYS A 4 -26.47 51.63 0.47
C LYS A 4 -26.57 50.10 0.47
N ASN A 5 -27.29 49.61 1.46
CA ASN A 5 -27.74 48.25 1.72
C ASN A 5 -28.35 47.56 0.47
N GLY A 6 -27.82 46.41 0.09
CA GLY A 6 -28.44 45.47 -0.83
C GLY A 6 -29.18 44.39 -0.04
N GLU A 7 -30.48 44.31 -0.25
CA GLU A 7 -31.39 43.33 0.33
C GLU A 7 -31.03 41.92 -0.13
N ALA A 8 -30.91 40.98 0.82
CA ALA A 8 -30.71 39.56 0.53
C ALA A 8 -32.03 39.00 0.01
N HIS A 9 -32.09 38.69 -1.26
CA HIS A 9 -33.15 37.84 -1.82
C HIS A 9 -33.04 36.43 -1.27
N THR A 10 -33.94 36.10 -0.37
CA THR A 10 -34.17 34.72 0.07
C THR A 10 -34.74 33.93 -1.11
N ILE A 11 -33.94 33.07 -1.70
CA ILE A 11 -34.41 32.10 -2.70
C ILE A 11 -35.24 31.07 -1.90
N ALA A 12 -36.54 31.05 -2.13
CA ALA A 12 -37.43 30.04 -1.57
C ALA A 12 -36.97 28.65 -2.05
N GLN A 13 -36.77 27.75 -1.10
CA GLN A 13 -36.58 26.33 -1.40
C GLN A 13 -37.89 25.79 -1.99
N PRO A 14 -37.84 25.04 -3.11
CA PRO A 14 -39.01 24.35 -3.61
C PRO A 14 -39.42 23.29 -2.60
N ALA A 15 -40.70 23.26 -2.25
CA ALA A 15 -41.31 22.23 -1.43
C ALA A 15 -41.07 20.87 -2.10
N THR A 16 -40.48 19.93 -1.38
CA THR A 16 -40.34 18.56 -1.83
C THR A 16 -41.68 17.86 -1.66
N ASP A 17 -42.41 17.69 -2.75
CA ASP A 17 -43.50 16.73 -2.84
C ASP A 17 -42.91 15.33 -2.68
N GLY A 18 -43.31 14.65 -1.61
CA GLY A 18 -42.85 13.31 -1.26
C GLY A 18 -43.64 12.24 -2.00
N SER A 19 -43.27 11.96 -3.24
CA SER A 19 -43.54 10.68 -3.93
C SER A 19 -42.72 10.59 -5.23
N GLY A 20 -41.42 10.87 -5.13
CA GLY A 20 -40.50 10.64 -6.24
C GLY A 20 -40.14 9.16 -6.35
N ASP A 21 -40.24 8.64 -7.54
CA ASP A 21 -39.72 7.33 -7.91
C ASP A 21 -38.30 7.17 -7.32
N LEU A 22 -38.07 6.08 -6.55
CA LEU A 22 -36.80 5.81 -5.85
C LEU A 22 -35.58 5.74 -6.80
N THR A 23 -35.82 5.81 -8.11
CA THR A 23 -34.85 5.78 -9.20
C THR A 23 -34.73 7.10 -9.97
N ASP A 24 -35.18 8.22 -9.39
CA ASP A 24 -35.05 9.53 -10.04
C ASP A 24 -33.59 9.82 -10.44
N ASP A 25 -33.40 10.42 -11.62
CA ASP A 25 -32.11 10.79 -12.20
C ASP A 25 -31.23 11.62 -11.25
N SER A 26 -31.85 12.45 -10.41
CA SER A 26 -31.17 13.23 -9.36
C SER A 26 -30.58 12.34 -8.27
N THR A 27 -31.26 11.28 -7.88
CA THR A 27 -30.80 10.31 -6.88
C THR A 27 -29.62 9.49 -7.43
N ILE A 28 -29.73 9.01 -8.66
CA ILE A 28 -28.65 8.30 -9.35
C ILE A 28 -27.39 9.16 -9.43
N LYS A 29 -27.50 10.42 -9.78
CA LYS A 29 -26.37 11.37 -9.82
C LYS A 29 -25.71 11.57 -8.43
N ARG A 30 -26.49 11.62 -7.36
CA ARG A 30 -25.98 11.70 -5.99
C ARG A 30 -25.21 10.45 -5.59
N VAL A 31 -25.75 9.27 -5.92
CA VAL A 31 -25.10 7.99 -5.70
C VAL A 31 -23.77 7.91 -6.45
N MET A 32 -23.75 8.28 -7.74
CA MET A 32 -22.51 8.27 -8.52
C MET A 32 -21.45 9.21 -7.94
N ARG A 33 -21.85 10.42 -7.50
CA ARG A 33 -20.91 11.36 -6.84
C ARG A 33 -20.35 10.81 -5.53
N LEU A 34 -21.15 10.14 -4.71
CA LEU A 34 -20.67 9.47 -3.49
C LEU A 34 -19.63 8.41 -3.84
N ILE A 35 -19.93 7.57 -4.82
CA ILE A 35 -19.02 6.50 -5.28
C ILE A 35 -17.69 7.09 -5.76
N ASP A 36 -17.74 8.13 -6.59
CA ASP A 36 -16.54 8.78 -7.10
C ASP A 36 -15.74 9.43 -5.97
N ASN A 37 -16.40 10.08 -5.02
CA ASN A 37 -15.73 10.66 -3.86
C ASN A 37 -15.05 9.59 -2.98
N ILE A 38 -15.70 8.44 -2.75
CA ILE A 38 -15.09 7.33 -2.01
C ILE A 38 -13.82 6.84 -2.74
N ARG A 39 -13.86 6.69 -4.06
CA ARG A 39 -12.69 6.29 -4.87
C ARG A 39 -11.58 7.31 -4.84
N GLN A 40 -11.93 8.59 -4.90
CA GLN A 40 -10.95 9.67 -4.98
C GLN A 40 -10.36 10.04 -3.63
N TYR A 41 -11.17 10.04 -2.58
CA TYR A 41 -10.81 10.61 -1.28
C TYR A 41 -10.92 9.63 -0.11
N GLY A 42 -11.39 8.40 -0.33
CA GLY A 42 -11.55 7.39 0.73
C GLY A 42 -10.25 7.11 1.49
N HIS A 43 -9.10 7.17 0.81
CA HIS A 43 -7.78 7.02 1.41
C HIS A 43 -7.51 8.04 2.53
N LEU A 44 -8.14 9.22 2.49
CA LEU A 44 -8.01 10.22 3.55
C LEU A 44 -8.64 9.75 4.87
N LEU A 45 -9.54 8.77 4.84
CA LEU A 45 -10.14 8.14 6.03
C LEU A 45 -9.60 6.74 6.31
N ALA A 46 -8.60 6.28 5.55
CA ALA A 46 -8.01 4.98 5.77
C ALA A 46 -7.41 4.86 7.18
N ASP A 47 -7.64 3.71 7.81
CA ASP A 47 -7.14 3.37 9.15
C ASP A 47 -5.69 2.87 9.07
N ILE A 48 -4.77 3.77 8.74
CA ILE A 48 -3.34 3.49 8.56
C ILE A 48 -2.48 4.04 9.70
N TYR A 49 -3.10 4.63 10.72
CA TYR A 49 -2.40 5.21 11.87
C TYR A 49 -2.67 4.37 13.12
N PRO A 50 -1.76 3.49 13.53
CA PRO A 50 -1.96 2.64 14.71
C PRO A 50 -1.93 3.43 16.02
N ILE A 51 -1.31 4.63 16.02
CA ILE A 51 -1.18 5.50 17.19
C ILE A 51 -1.45 6.93 16.77
N ASN A 52 -2.35 7.62 17.48
CA ASN A 52 -2.64 9.04 17.30
C ASN A 52 -2.91 9.45 15.83
N PRO A 53 -4.06 9.08 15.26
CA PRO A 53 -4.40 9.52 13.91
C PRO A 53 -4.43 11.06 13.86
N PRO A 54 -3.97 11.68 12.76
CA PRO A 54 -3.94 13.12 12.61
C PRO A 54 -5.36 13.68 12.66
N LYS A 55 -5.54 14.84 13.33
CA LYS A 55 -6.81 15.58 13.28
C LYS A 55 -7.01 16.07 11.83
N ARG A 56 -8.08 15.62 11.20
CA ARG A 56 -8.44 15.99 9.84
C ARG A 56 -9.50 17.10 9.91
N THR A 57 -9.16 18.30 9.46
CA THR A 57 -10.02 19.49 9.58
C THR A 57 -10.92 19.74 8.38
N HIS A 58 -10.56 19.24 7.21
CA HIS A 58 -11.31 19.44 5.97
C HIS A 58 -11.42 18.11 5.22
N LEU A 59 -12.46 17.35 5.53
CA LEU A 59 -12.78 16.12 4.82
C LEU A 59 -13.75 16.42 3.68
N PRO A 60 -13.57 15.82 2.51
CA PRO A 60 -14.58 15.81 1.47
C PRO A 60 -15.81 15.03 1.95
N LYS A 61 -16.93 15.23 1.27
CA LYS A 61 -18.17 14.46 1.49
C LYS A 61 -17.94 12.99 1.16
N LEU A 62 -18.11 12.09 2.13
CA LEU A 62 -17.76 10.67 2.01
C LEU A 62 -18.79 9.72 2.62
N THR A 63 -19.93 10.24 3.10
CA THR A 63 -20.99 9.43 3.71
C THR A 63 -22.29 9.52 2.91
N ILE A 64 -23.19 8.58 3.09
CA ILE A 64 -24.50 8.60 2.42
C ILE A 64 -25.30 9.84 2.84
N GLU A 65 -25.17 10.23 4.10
CA GLU A 65 -25.84 11.41 4.66
C GLU A 65 -25.35 12.72 4.00
N ASP A 66 -24.06 12.82 3.68
CA ASP A 66 -23.47 13.98 2.99
C ASP A 66 -24.12 14.27 1.62
N PHE A 67 -24.71 13.23 1.02
CA PHE A 67 -25.38 13.30 -0.28
C PHE A 67 -26.90 13.24 -0.18
N ASN A 68 -27.46 13.40 1.03
CA ASN A 68 -28.91 13.24 1.30
C ASN A 68 -29.44 11.91 0.74
N LEU A 69 -28.71 10.83 1.01
CA LEU A 69 -29.06 9.46 0.69
C LEU A 69 -29.33 8.72 2.00
N ASP A 70 -30.20 7.74 1.95
CA ASP A 70 -30.48 6.84 3.06
C ASP A 70 -30.40 5.37 2.62
N LYS A 71 -30.41 4.49 3.60
CA LYS A 71 -30.33 3.06 3.38
C LYS A 71 -31.45 2.54 2.48
N GLN A 72 -32.69 2.97 2.73
CA GLN A 72 -33.87 2.47 2.00
C GLN A 72 -33.80 2.83 0.52
N THR A 73 -33.40 4.06 0.21
CA THR A 73 -33.17 4.50 -1.18
C THR A 73 -32.11 3.66 -1.87
N LEU A 74 -31.00 3.37 -1.20
CA LEU A 74 -29.90 2.59 -1.78
C LEU A 74 -30.21 1.10 -1.90
N GLU A 75 -31.07 0.53 -1.05
CA GLU A 75 -31.55 -0.84 -1.15
C GLU A 75 -32.46 -1.02 -2.37
N GLY A 76 -33.14 0.03 -2.84
CA GLY A 76 -33.94 0.01 -4.07
C GLY A 76 -33.13 0.12 -5.37
N ILE A 77 -31.83 0.33 -5.30
CA ILE A 77 -30.93 0.52 -6.44
C ILE A 77 -30.02 -0.70 -6.62
N THR A 78 -29.84 -1.15 -7.86
CA THR A 78 -28.97 -2.28 -8.17
C THR A 78 -27.49 -1.99 -7.83
N ALA A 79 -26.76 -2.99 -7.31
CA ALA A 79 -25.32 -2.90 -7.04
C ALA A 79 -24.49 -2.57 -8.30
N GLY A 80 -25.02 -2.84 -9.48
CA GLY A 80 -24.36 -2.53 -10.75
C GLY A 80 -24.05 -1.06 -10.98
N ILE A 81 -24.75 -0.15 -10.29
CA ILE A 81 -24.43 1.29 -10.36
C ILE A 81 -23.04 1.62 -9.78
N VAL A 82 -22.60 0.83 -8.81
CA VAL A 82 -21.28 1.01 -8.16
C VAL A 82 -20.20 0.46 -9.08
N SER A 83 -20.39 -0.73 -9.61
CA SER A 83 -19.50 -1.35 -10.60
C SER A 83 -20.24 -2.51 -11.27
N ASP A 84 -20.02 -2.69 -12.58
CA ASP A 84 -20.71 -3.75 -13.34
C ASP A 84 -20.49 -5.15 -12.75
N HIS A 85 -19.30 -5.43 -12.24
CA HIS A 85 -18.99 -6.73 -11.63
C HIS A 85 -19.62 -6.93 -10.25
N PHE A 86 -20.27 -5.91 -9.67
CA PHE A 86 -20.94 -6.04 -8.38
C PHE A 86 -22.38 -6.56 -8.51
N LYS A 87 -22.95 -6.58 -9.72
CA LYS A 87 -24.31 -7.09 -9.98
C LYS A 87 -24.53 -8.51 -9.45
N ASP A 88 -23.49 -9.34 -9.57
CA ASP A 88 -23.55 -10.77 -9.22
C ASP A 88 -22.96 -11.04 -7.82
N ILE A 89 -22.53 -9.99 -7.09
CA ILE A 89 -21.84 -10.13 -5.79
C ILE A 89 -22.67 -9.57 -4.65
N TYR A 90 -23.41 -8.48 -4.89
CA TYR A 90 -24.17 -7.75 -3.88
C TYR A 90 -25.60 -7.56 -4.33
N ASP A 91 -26.55 -7.64 -3.40
CA ASP A 91 -27.97 -7.56 -3.70
C ASP A 91 -28.40 -6.15 -4.14
N ASN A 92 -27.76 -5.11 -3.59
CA ASN A 92 -28.14 -3.72 -3.82
C ASN A 92 -26.96 -2.74 -3.68
N ALA A 93 -27.21 -1.47 -4.02
CA ALA A 93 -26.19 -0.41 -3.96
C ALA A 93 -25.74 -0.11 -2.53
N TYR A 94 -26.60 -0.28 -1.52
CA TYR A 94 -26.21 -0.04 -0.12
C TYR A 94 -25.08 -0.98 0.32
N GLU A 95 -25.25 -2.27 0.08
CA GLU A 95 -24.22 -3.26 0.42
C GLU A 95 -22.93 -3.05 -0.35
N ALA A 96 -23.04 -2.76 -1.65
CA ALA A 96 -21.88 -2.47 -2.48
C ALA A 96 -21.12 -1.23 -1.99
N ILE A 97 -21.82 -0.14 -1.65
CA ILE A 97 -21.20 1.08 -1.11
C ILE A 97 -20.56 0.81 0.26
N LYS A 98 -21.23 0.10 1.15
CA LYS A 98 -20.65 -0.29 2.45
C LYS A 98 -19.38 -1.10 2.29
N ARG A 99 -19.34 -1.99 1.31
CA ARG A 99 -18.14 -2.76 1.00
C ARG A 99 -17.02 -1.89 0.45
N MET A 100 -17.35 -0.91 -0.41
CA MET A 100 -16.38 0.08 -0.87
C MET A 100 -15.81 0.91 0.29
N GLU A 101 -16.66 1.40 1.18
CA GLU A 101 -16.21 2.13 2.37
C GLU A 101 -15.20 1.32 3.18
N GLN A 102 -15.53 0.05 3.48
CA GLN A 102 -14.62 -0.85 4.20
C GLN A 102 -13.29 -1.04 3.46
N ARG A 103 -13.31 -1.03 2.13
CA ARG A 103 -12.11 -1.24 1.32
C ARG A 103 -11.24 0.00 1.25
N TYR A 104 -11.84 1.18 0.99
CA TYR A 104 -11.11 2.44 0.80
C TYR A 104 -10.78 3.16 2.11
N LYS A 105 -11.53 2.90 3.18
CA LYS A 105 -11.31 3.45 4.53
C LYS A 105 -10.66 2.44 5.49
N GLY A 106 -10.29 1.26 5.00
CA GLY A 106 -9.68 0.18 5.78
C GLY A 106 -8.18 0.41 6.06
N PRO A 107 -7.45 -0.67 6.46
CA PRO A 107 -6.05 -0.56 6.88
C PRO A 107 -5.06 -0.37 5.72
N ILE A 108 -5.54 -0.17 4.50
CA ILE A 108 -4.74 0.11 3.32
C ILE A 108 -5.31 1.34 2.63
N ALA A 109 -4.48 2.38 2.43
CA ALA A 109 -4.81 3.54 1.62
C ALA A 109 -4.51 3.25 0.13
N PHE A 110 -5.46 3.56 -0.76
CA PHE A 110 -5.33 3.38 -2.19
C PHE A 110 -5.36 4.73 -2.91
N GLU A 111 -4.25 5.10 -3.54
CA GLU A 111 -4.10 6.34 -4.28
C GLU A 111 -3.68 6.03 -5.72
N TYR A 112 -4.62 5.96 -6.65
CA TYR A 112 -4.39 5.60 -8.05
C TYR A 112 -5.03 6.55 -9.06
N ASN A 113 -5.80 7.54 -8.61
CA ASN A 113 -6.53 8.44 -9.51
C ASN A 113 -5.63 9.39 -10.30
N HIS A 114 -4.38 9.56 -9.87
CA HIS A 114 -3.35 10.32 -10.59
C HIS A 114 -2.82 9.60 -11.84
N ILE A 115 -3.11 8.32 -12.01
CA ILE A 115 -2.66 7.53 -13.17
C ILE A 115 -3.44 7.98 -14.41
N ASN A 116 -2.75 8.49 -15.41
CA ASN A 116 -3.35 9.02 -16.65
C ASN A 116 -3.85 7.91 -17.58
N ASN A 117 -3.22 6.74 -17.57
CA ASN A 117 -3.63 5.60 -18.37
C ASN A 117 -4.97 5.02 -17.87
N ASN A 118 -6.02 5.20 -18.66
CA ASN A 118 -7.37 4.78 -18.28
C ASN A 118 -7.51 3.24 -18.15
N LYS A 119 -6.80 2.46 -18.96
CA LYS A 119 -6.84 0.98 -18.89
C LYS A 119 -6.22 0.50 -17.58
N GLU A 120 -5.07 1.04 -17.22
CA GLU A 120 -4.35 0.75 -15.98
C GLU A 120 -5.18 1.14 -14.76
N ARG A 121 -5.70 2.39 -14.74
CA ARG A 121 -6.55 2.87 -13.65
C ARG A 121 -7.82 2.02 -13.50
N THR A 122 -8.46 1.61 -14.60
CA THR A 122 -9.64 0.73 -14.56
C THR A 122 -9.30 -0.66 -14.03
N TRP A 123 -8.16 -1.21 -14.42
CA TRP A 123 -7.67 -2.49 -13.92
C TRP A 123 -7.43 -2.43 -12.40
N LEU A 124 -6.72 -1.40 -11.93
CA LEU A 124 -6.46 -1.17 -10.49
C LEU A 124 -7.77 -1.05 -9.71
N LYS A 125 -8.70 -0.20 -10.19
CA LYS A 125 -10.03 -0.04 -9.59
C LYS A 125 -10.72 -1.40 -9.42
N ARG A 126 -10.81 -2.19 -10.48
CA ARG A 126 -11.43 -3.51 -10.44
C ARG A 126 -10.71 -4.43 -9.45
N ARG A 127 -9.38 -4.42 -9.44
CA ARG A 127 -8.58 -5.26 -8.54
C ARG A 127 -8.77 -4.87 -7.08
N ILE A 128 -8.84 -3.58 -6.77
CA ILE A 128 -9.07 -3.07 -5.43
C ILE A 128 -10.48 -3.41 -4.95
N GLU A 129 -11.49 -3.22 -5.77
CA GLU A 129 -12.90 -3.37 -5.42
C GLU A 129 -13.36 -4.84 -5.38
N THR A 130 -12.72 -5.74 -6.13
CA THR A 130 -13.05 -7.16 -6.10
C THR A 130 -12.78 -7.73 -4.71
N PRO A 131 -13.73 -8.46 -4.10
CA PRO A 131 -13.52 -9.12 -2.83
C PRO A 131 -12.33 -10.08 -2.91
N TYR A 132 -11.35 -9.86 -2.08
CA TYR A 132 -10.19 -10.73 -1.96
C TYR A 132 -9.98 -11.12 -0.50
N LYS A 133 -9.98 -12.42 -0.25
CA LYS A 133 -9.61 -12.98 1.05
C LYS A 133 -8.26 -13.67 0.89
N ALA A 134 -7.22 -13.05 1.43
CA ALA A 134 -5.92 -13.71 1.50
C ALA A 134 -6.03 -14.90 2.45
N THR A 135 -6.00 -16.11 1.91
CA THR A 135 -5.90 -17.33 2.72
C THR A 135 -4.51 -17.91 2.51
N LEU A 136 -3.67 -17.80 3.53
CA LEU A 136 -2.37 -18.48 3.54
C LEU A 136 -2.60 -19.93 3.97
N ASN A 137 -2.03 -20.87 3.22
CA ASN A 137 -1.97 -22.26 3.62
C ASN A 137 -0.93 -22.47 4.76
N HIS A 138 -0.83 -23.68 5.30
CA HIS A 138 0.04 -23.95 6.44
C HIS A 138 1.52 -23.66 6.13
N ASP A 139 2.00 -24.05 4.95
CA ASP A 139 3.40 -23.86 4.57
C ASP A 139 3.74 -22.39 4.33
N GLN A 140 2.83 -21.64 3.71
CA GLN A 140 2.97 -20.18 3.55
C GLN A 140 3.01 -19.46 4.90
N LYS A 141 2.18 -19.87 5.86
CA LYS A 141 2.22 -19.31 7.22
C LYS A 141 3.54 -19.64 7.92
N ARG A 142 4.02 -20.88 7.80
CA ARG A 142 5.30 -21.30 8.37
C ARG A 142 6.47 -20.53 7.74
N HIS A 143 6.47 -20.40 6.41
CA HIS A 143 7.48 -19.62 5.72
C HIS A 143 7.50 -18.15 6.17
N LEU A 144 6.33 -17.52 6.24
CA LEU A 144 6.18 -16.14 6.72
C LEU A 144 6.68 -15.99 8.15
N PHE A 145 6.31 -16.92 9.05
CA PHE A 145 6.78 -16.92 10.44
C PHE A 145 8.30 -17.03 10.52
N ASN A 146 8.90 -17.96 9.79
CA ASN A 146 10.35 -18.15 9.78
C ASN A 146 11.06 -16.90 9.24
N THR A 147 10.56 -16.31 8.17
CA THR A 147 11.12 -15.07 7.62
C THR A 147 11.10 -13.95 8.65
N LEU A 148 9.96 -13.73 9.31
CA LEU A 148 9.85 -12.69 10.34
C LEU A 148 10.75 -12.98 11.56
N ALA A 149 10.89 -14.25 11.96
CA ALA A 149 11.79 -14.65 13.04
C ALA A 149 13.26 -14.38 12.69
N HIS A 150 13.69 -14.62 11.45
CA HIS A 150 15.03 -14.29 11.00
C HIS A 150 15.26 -12.78 10.95
N VAL A 151 14.30 -12.01 10.44
CA VAL A 151 14.35 -10.54 10.40
C VAL A 151 14.53 -9.96 11.81
N GLU A 152 13.69 -10.39 12.75
CA GLU A 152 13.76 -9.94 14.15
C GLU A 152 15.04 -10.42 14.83
N GLY A 153 15.41 -11.68 14.62
CA GLY A 153 16.64 -12.27 15.19
C GLY A 153 17.90 -11.52 14.75
N PHE A 154 17.97 -11.13 13.47
CA PHE A 154 19.08 -10.33 12.95
C PHE A 154 19.16 -8.94 13.60
N GLU A 155 18.03 -8.23 13.70
CA GLU A 155 17.98 -6.93 14.39
C GLU A 155 18.41 -7.04 15.86
N LYS A 156 17.89 -8.04 16.58
CA LYS A 156 18.25 -8.29 17.98
C LYS A 156 19.73 -8.64 18.13
N TYR A 157 20.27 -9.43 17.22
CA TYR A 157 21.69 -9.78 17.22
C TYR A 157 22.57 -8.53 17.05
N LEU A 158 22.29 -7.70 16.05
CA LEU A 158 23.02 -6.46 15.81
C LEU A 158 22.90 -5.50 16.99
N HIS A 159 21.71 -5.39 17.58
CA HIS A 159 21.46 -4.52 18.74
C HIS A 159 22.30 -4.93 19.94
N LYS A 160 22.36 -6.22 20.22
CA LYS A 160 23.05 -6.79 21.39
C LYS A 160 24.57 -6.71 21.25
N ASN A 161 25.10 -7.00 20.06
CA ASN A 161 26.53 -7.17 19.86
C ASN A 161 27.23 -5.87 19.41
N PHE A 162 26.51 -4.93 18.80
CA PHE A 162 27.08 -3.68 18.28
C PHE A 162 26.38 -2.47 18.90
N VAL A 163 26.48 -2.37 20.22
CA VAL A 163 25.86 -1.28 21.01
C VAL A 163 26.36 0.08 20.53
N GLY A 164 25.43 1.00 20.27
CA GLY A 164 25.75 2.35 19.79
C GLY A 164 26.04 2.47 18.29
N ALA A 165 26.18 1.36 17.55
CA ALA A 165 26.32 1.43 16.11
C ALA A 165 24.98 1.83 15.44
N LYS A 166 25.05 2.74 14.49
CA LYS A 166 23.89 3.09 13.67
C LYS A 166 23.43 1.84 12.87
N ARG A 167 22.15 1.49 12.93
CA ARG A 167 21.59 0.32 12.24
C ARG A 167 20.41 0.65 11.33
N PHE A 168 19.75 1.79 11.58
CA PHE A 168 18.49 2.14 10.91
C PHE A 168 17.54 0.93 10.84
N SER A 169 17.22 0.41 12.02
CA SER A 169 16.45 -0.82 12.23
C SER A 169 15.15 -0.86 11.42
N ILE A 170 14.80 -2.06 10.94
CA ILE A 170 13.52 -2.35 10.28
C ILE A 170 12.35 -2.45 11.25
N GLU A 171 12.60 -2.50 12.56
CA GLU A 171 11.57 -2.69 13.58
C GLU A 171 10.35 -1.79 13.38
N GLY A 172 9.16 -2.40 13.40
CA GLY A 172 7.88 -1.76 13.10
C GLY A 172 7.47 -1.78 11.61
N VAL A 173 8.38 -2.18 10.70
CA VAL A 173 8.09 -2.45 9.28
C VAL A 173 8.69 -3.78 8.81
N ASP A 174 8.78 -4.74 9.70
CA ASP A 174 9.41 -6.06 9.50
C ASP A 174 8.79 -6.83 8.35
N THR A 175 7.51 -6.62 8.08
CA THR A 175 6.78 -7.22 6.96
C THR A 175 7.28 -6.77 5.58
N LEU A 176 8.12 -5.73 5.51
CA LEU A 176 8.75 -5.30 4.25
C LEU A 176 9.52 -6.45 3.59
N VAL A 177 10.26 -7.25 4.37
CA VAL A 177 11.07 -8.36 3.83
C VAL A 177 10.19 -9.42 3.15
N PRO A 178 9.20 -10.05 3.82
CA PRO A 178 8.35 -11.02 3.15
C PRO A 178 7.50 -10.40 2.03
N MET A 179 7.13 -9.12 2.09
CA MET A 179 6.45 -8.44 0.99
C MET A 179 7.35 -8.34 -0.25
N LEU A 180 8.60 -7.93 -0.09
CA LEU A 180 9.57 -7.90 -1.20
C LEU A 180 9.80 -9.30 -1.77
N GLN A 181 10.05 -10.30 -0.93
CA GLN A 181 10.21 -11.70 -1.38
C GLN A 181 9.00 -12.20 -2.18
N HIS A 182 7.78 -11.87 -1.73
CA HIS A 182 6.56 -12.22 -2.46
C HIS A 182 6.47 -11.48 -3.79
N THR A 183 6.79 -10.19 -3.80
CA THR A 183 6.78 -9.36 -5.03
C THR A 183 7.78 -9.88 -6.06
N LEU A 184 9.00 -10.23 -5.63
CA LEU A 184 10.02 -10.79 -6.51
C LEU A 184 9.56 -12.12 -7.13
N ARG A 185 8.98 -13.00 -6.32
CA ARG A 185 8.45 -14.28 -6.79
C ARG A 185 7.32 -14.09 -7.80
N ARG A 186 6.40 -13.17 -7.53
CA ARG A 186 5.32 -12.83 -8.47
C ARG A 186 5.86 -12.21 -9.76
N ALA A 187 6.85 -11.35 -9.67
CA ALA A 187 7.48 -10.75 -10.84
C ALA A 187 8.17 -11.81 -11.74
N ALA A 188 8.84 -12.79 -11.11
CA ALA A 188 9.43 -13.91 -11.84
C ALA A 188 8.38 -14.80 -12.54
N GLU A 189 7.23 -15.03 -11.90
CA GLU A 189 6.09 -15.75 -12.52
C GLU A 189 5.54 -15.01 -13.76
N GLU A 190 5.69 -13.68 -13.82
CA GLU A 190 5.34 -12.83 -14.97
C GLU A 190 6.54 -12.60 -15.92
N GLU A 191 7.57 -13.44 -15.83
CA GLU A 191 8.77 -13.42 -16.70
C GLU A 191 9.58 -12.12 -16.65
N ILE A 192 9.47 -11.35 -15.54
CA ILE A 192 10.32 -10.17 -15.33
C ILE A 192 11.72 -10.61 -14.94
N GLN A 193 12.70 -10.21 -15.74
CA GLN A 193 14.10 -10.67 -15.59
C GLN A 193 14.96 -9.75 -14.74
N ASN A 194 14.68 -8.45 -14.74
CA ASN A 194 15.50 -7.45 -14.05
C ASN A 194 14.65 -6.64 -13.08
N ILE A 195 15.06 -6.59 -11.82
CA ILE A 195 14.38 -5.80 -10.78
C ILE A 195 15.40 -4.92 -10.07
N GLN A 196 15.04 -3.65 -9.91
CA GLN A 196 15.83 -2.67 -9.19
C GLN A 196 15.05 -2.15 -7.99
N ILE A 197 15.62 -2.28 -6.79
CA ILE A 197 15.05 -1.78 -5.55
C ILE A 197 15.78 -0.49 -5.16
N GLY A 198 15.06 0.62 -5.13
CA GLY A 198 15.55 1.88 -4.59
C GLY A 198 15.05 2.05 -3.15
N MET A 199 15.95 2.23 -2.18
CA MET A 199 15.56 2.48 -0.81
C MET A 199 16.59 3.31 -0.05
N ALA A 200 16.10 4.12 0.91
CA ALA A 200 16.93 4.84 1.86
C ALA A 200 17.49 3.89 2.95
N HIS A 201 17.59 4.33 4.19
CA HIS A 201 18.35 3.64 5.22
C HIS A 201 17.55 2.61 6.02
N ARG A 202 16.28 2.90 6.36
CA ARG A 202 15.48 2.06 7.26
C ARG A 202 15.29 0.66 6.70
N GLY A 203 15.73 -0.34 7.45
CA GLY A 203 15.62 -1.74 7.08
C GLY A 203 16.59 -2.20 5.98
N ARG A 204 17.49 -1.34 5.49
CA ARG A 204 18.37 -1.66 4.37
C ARG A 204 19.25 -2.88 4.63
N LEU A 205 19.79 -3.00 5.85
CA LEU A 205 20.64 -4.15 6.21
C LEU A 205 19.86 -5.45 6.14
N ASN A 206 18.61 -5.44 6.60
CA ASN A 206 17.72 -6.58 6.51
C ASN A 206 17.37 -6.95 5.07
N VAL A 207 17.11 -5.95 4.21
CA VAL A 207 16.84 -6.19 2.78
C VAL A 207 18.07 -6.74 2.08
N LEU A 208 19.27 -6.20 2.35
CA LEU A 208 20.52 -6.76 1.81
C LEU A 208 20.70 -8.23 2.21
N THR A 209 20.44 -8.57 3.48
CA THR A 209 20.67 -9.92 3.99
C THR A 209 19.57 -10.91 3.57
N HIS A 210 18.28 -10.54 3.70
CA HIS A 210 17.19 -11.49 3.54
C HIS A 210 16.49 -11.43 2.16
N VAL A 211 16.77 -10.42 1.36
CA VAL A 211 16.20 -10.29 0.00
C VAL A 211 17.29 -10.48 -1.06
N LEU A 212 18.46 -9.80 -0.91
CA LEU A 212 19.60 -10.00 -1.79
C LEU A 212 20.51 -11.17 -1.35
N GLU A 213 20.20 -11.80 -0.22
CA GLU A 213 20.93 -12.94 0.36
C GLU A 213 22.43 -12.64 0.60
N LYS A 214 22.74 -11.41 1.00
CA LYS A 214 24.10 -11.07 1.46
C LYS A 214 24.45 -11.90 2.70
N PRO A 215 25.56 -12.62 2.73
CA PRO A 215 25.97 -13.47 3.86
C PRO A 215 25.99 -12.69 5.18
N TYR A 216 25.57 -13.32 6.28
CA TYR A 216 25.62 -12.72 7.61
C TYR A 216 27.03 -12.37 8.03
N GLU A 217 28.00 -13.24 7.71
CA GLU A 217 29.42 -13.06 7.99
C GLU A 217 29.96 -11.77 7.36
N MET A 218 29.56 -11.53 6.11
CA MET A 218 29.90 -10.31 5.39
C MET A 218 29.29 -9.08 6.03
N MET A 219 28.04 -9.14 6.47
CA MET A 219 27.37 -8.05 7.16
C MET A 219 28.03 -7.77 8.52
N ILE A 220 28.35 -8.83 9.28
CA ILE A 220 29.00 -8.73 10.59
C ILE A 220 30.42 -8.18 10.45
N SER A 221 31.19 -8.59 9.45
CA SER A 221 32.54 -8.10 9.21
C SER A 221 32.58 -6.58 9.00
N GLU A 222 31.56 -6.01 8.37
CA GLU A 222 31.43 -4.55 8.22
C GLU A 222 31.25 -3.82 9.57
N PHE A 223 30.53 -4.44 10.51
CA PHE A 223 30.40 -3.91 11.87
C PHE A 223 31.69 -4.06 12.67
N MET A 224 32.44 -5.12 12.44
CA MET A 224 33.73 -5.39 13.09
C MET A 224 34.91 -4.65 12.44
N HIS A 225 34.65 -3.90 11.36
CA HIS A 225 35.70 -3.21 10.58
C HIS A 225 36.77 -4.18 10.03
N THR A 226 36.38 -5.40 9.71
CA THR A 226 37.20 -6.39 9.03
C THR A 226 36.85 -6.44 7.54
N ASP A 227 37.72 -7.09 6.74
CA ASP A 227 37.54 -7.16 5.30
C ASP A 227 36.31 -8.04 4.94
N PRO A 228 35.20 -7.46 4.43
CA PRO A 228 34.01 -8.23 4.05
C PRO A 228 34.19 -9.07 2.81
N MET A 229 35.20 -8.75 1.97
CA MET A 229 35.42 -9.45 0.69
C MET A 229 35.82 -10.92 0.86
N LYS A 230 36.33 -11.28 2.05
CA LYS A 230 36.64 -12.68 2.40
C LYS A 230 35.44 -13.61 2.45
N PHE A 231 34.24 -13.04 2.54
CA PHE A 231 32.97 -13.79 2.64
C PHE A 231 32.11 -13.64 1.39
N LEU A 232 32.66 -13.05 0.32
CA LEU A 232 31.96 -12.95 -0.95
C LEU A 232 31.79 -14.35 -1.55
N PRO A 233 30.58 -14.72 -2.05
CA PRO A 233 30.40 -15.99 -2.74
C PRO A 233 31.35 -16.15 -3.94
N GLU A 234 32.07 -17.27 -4.01
CA GLU A 234 33.03 -17.52 -5.07
C GLU A 234 32.39 -17.76 -6.46
N ASP A 235 31.10 -18.06 -6.47
CA ASP A 235 30.32 -18.32 -7.69
C ASP A 235 29.95 -17.03 -8.47
N GLY A 236 30.33 -15.85 -7.96
CA GLY A 236 30.03 -14.57 -8.59
C GLY A 236 28.54 -14.18 -8.55
N SER A 237 27.72 -14.89 -7.77
CA SER A 237 26.27 -14.63 -7.68
C SER A 237 25.91 -13.31 -7.02
N LEU A 238 26.85 -12.70 -6.30
CA LEU A 238 26.68 -11.43 -5.60
C LEU A 238 27.83 -10.48 -5.90
N GLU A 239 27.51 -9.34 -6.50
CA GLU A 239 28.44 -8.22 -6.67
C GLU A 239 28.06 -7.10 -5.71
N LEU A 240 29.01 -6.60 -4.95
CA LEU A 240 28.82 -5.44 -4.09
C LEU A 240 29.39 -4.21 -4.77
N THR A 241 28.63 -3.13 -4.75
CA THR A 241 29.18 -1.83 -5.10
C THR A 241 30.15 -1.41 -4.00
N ALA A 242 31.41 -1.21 -4.35
CA ALA A 242 32.45 -0.78 -3.42
C ALA A 242 32.03 0.52 -2.73
N GLY A 243 31.86 0.47 -1.43
CA GLY A 243 31.52 1.62 -0.59
C GLY A 243 32.71 2.01 0.29
N TRP A 244 32.77 3.27 0.67
CA TRP A 244 33.80 3.82 1.54
C TRP A 244 33.59 3.36 2.98
N THR A 245 34.66 3.18 3.71
CA THR A 245 34.68 2.75 5.12
C THR A 245 34.08 3.80 6.06
N SER A 246 33.36 3.38 7.05
CA SER A 246 32.83 4.00 8.26
C SER A 246 31.36 4.39 8.30
N ASP A 247 30.82 5.26 7.48
CA ASP A 247 29.39 5.62 7.50
C ASP A 247 28.62 5.02 6.32
N VAL A 248 29.33 4.38 5.43
CA VAL A 248 28.91 4.01 4.09
C VAL A 248 28.18 2.68 4.00
N LYS A 249 28.21 1.82 5.05
CA LYS A 249 27.44 0.55 5.04
C LYS A 249 25.93 0.73 4.76
N TYR A 250 25.41 1.93 4.96
CA TYR A 250 24.02 2.28 4.66
C TYR A 250 23.81 2.76 3.22
N HIS A 251 24.89 3.06 2.52
CA HIS A 251 24.88 3.47 1.12
C HIS A 251 25.29 2.32 0.18
N LEU A 252 25.73 1.19 0.77
CA LEU A 252 26.09 0.01 -0.01
C LEU A 252 24.91 -0.47 -0.82
N GLY A 253 25.14 -0.64 -2.10
CA GLY A 253 24.29 -1.38 -3.01
C GLY A 253 24.77 -2.80 -3.18
N GLY A 254 24.05 -3.58 -3.92
CA GLY A 254 24.43 -4.90 -4.35
C GLY A 254 23.67 -5.28 -5.59
N VAL A 255 24.28 -6.09 -6.42
CA VAL A 255 23.66 -6.73 -7.57
C VAL A 255 23.78 -8.22 -7.35
N LYS A 256 22.67 -8.92 -7.34
CA LYS A 256 22.63 -10.37 -7.29
C LYS A 256 22.16 -10.91 -8.63
N THR A 257 22.97 -11.76 -9.24
CA THR A 257 22.60 -12.58 -10.36
C THR A 257 22.15 -13.93 -9.81
N THR A 258 20.86 -14.21 -9.85
CA THR A 258 20.30 -15.36 -9.16
C THR A 258 19.08 -15.91 -9.87
N ASP A 259 18.89 -17.20 -9.75
CA ASP A 259 17.65 -17.91 -10.07
C ASP A 259 16.78 -18.22 -8.86
N THR A 260 17.18 -17.79 -7.65
CA THR A 260 16.45 -18.08 -6.39
C THR A 260 14.97 -17.71 -6.47
N TYR A 261 14.65 -16.60 -7.17
CA TYR A 261 13.28 -16.16 -7.43
C TYR A 261 12.87 -16.38 -8.90
N GLY A 262 13.75 -16.88 -9.77
CA GLY A 262 13.56 -16.91 -11.22
C GLY A 262 13.88 -15.58 -11.91
N ILE A 263 14.57 -14.65 -11.22
CA ILE A 263 14.97 -13.33 -11.72
C ILE A 263 16.44 -13.37 -12.09
N GLN A 264 16.79 -12.89 -13.28
CA GLN A 264 18.18 -12.91 -13.76
C GLN A 264 19.05 -11.88 -13.03
N GLN A 265 18.49 -10.72 -12.69
CA GLN A 265 19.23 -9.69 -11.99
C GLN A 265 18.35 -8.95 -10.98
N LEU A 266 18.77 -8.97 -9.72
CA LEU A 266 18.17 -8.20 -8.63
C LEU A 266 19.21 -7.21 -8.10
N SER A 267 18.90 -5.92 -8.15
CA SER A 267 19.81 -4.88 -7.66
C SER A 267 19.16 -4.03 -6.56
N LEU A 268 19.99 -3.60 -5.61
CA LEU A 268 19.63 -2.65 -4.57
C LEU A 268 20.51 -1.42 -4.69
N ILE A 269 19.88 -0.27 -4.90
CA ILE A 269 20.57 1.01 -4.99
C ILE A 269 20.16 1.94 -3.85
N HIS A 270 21.03 2.88 -3.52
CA HIS A 270 20.70 3.99 -2.62
C HIS A 270 19.99 5.11 -3.40
N ILE A 271 18.93 5.66 -2.79
CA ILE A 271 18.21 6.83 -3.31
C ILE A 271 18.82 8.08 -2.69
#